data_a50523668fd516eb0b3a83fffb3ca136
#
_entry.id   a50523668fd516eb0b3a83fffb3ca136
#
_cell.length_a   1.000
_cell.length_b   1.000
_cell.length_c   1.000
_cell.angle_alpha   90.00
_cell.angle_beta   90.00
_cell.angle_gamma   90.00
#
_symmetry.space_group_name_H-M   'P 1'
#
loop_
_entity.id
_entity.type
_entity.pdbx_description
1 polymer ?
#
loop_
_entity_poly.entity_id
_entity_poly.type
_entity_poly.pdbx_seq_one_letter_code
_entity_poly.pdbx_strand_id
1 'polypeptide(L)'
;MLDCIVIGAGQAGLAVGYYLRKKGLDFVILDAEPGPGAAWRHTWPSLTLFSNSASSNLPGWPMPHHDGFPPASHVIDYFARYEQRYELPIRRPVKVDKVDHDGSCFHVFAGKEHLASRTVVAATGTWSAPFIPYYPGDFAGRQWHSAFYPGPEAFVGSTVAVVGAANSGAQIAAELLLSGVKTTWYTRNSPRWMPDDVDGRVLFQRNRARLNAMLRGEPDPGADTNLGDIVMVPPVLRARDSGLLQATPMFSSLAEVTADHLIWCTGFRPALRPIRRLLDGTSPTVDGLFLVGYGTWTGPGSATITGVSPFAKQTAHDVANICD
;
A
#
# COMPACT_ATOMS: atom_id res chain seq x y z
N MET A 1 -10.89 14.71 -25.95
CA MET A 1 -10.74 13.37 -25.33
C MET A 1 -9.36 13.38 -24.69
N LEU A 2 -9.25 12.99 -23.42
CA LEU A 2 -7.97 12.96 -22.71
C LEU A 2 -7.04 11.88 -23.28
N ASP A 3 -5.74 12.09 -23.18
CA ASP A 3 -4.76 11.05 -23.49
C ASP A 3 -4.78 9.96 -22.41
N CYS A 4 -4.90 10.35 -21.12
CA CYS A 4 -4.89 9.42 -20.01
C CYS A 4 -5.81 9.83 -18.86
N ILE A 5 -6.49 8.85 -18.25
CA ILE A 5 -7.11 9.00 -16.93
C ILE A 5 -6.35 8.11 -15.95
N VAL A 6 -5.83 8.71 -14.87
CA VAL A 6 -5.20 8.00 -13.76
C VAL A 6 -6.21 7.85 -12.64
N ILE A 7 -6.39 6.64 -12.10
CA ILE A 7 -7.34 6.35 -11.03
C ILE A 7 -6.57 6.14 -9.71
N GLY A 8 -6.69 7.09 -8.78
CA GLY A 8 -6.01 7.13 -7.50
C GLY A 8 -4.82 8.09 -7.48
N ALA A 9 -4.75 8.95 -6.45
CA ALA A 9 -3.67 9.91 -6.20
C ALA A 9 -2.80 9.54 -4.98
N GLY A 10 -2.54 8.24 -4.80
CA GLY A 10 -1.49 7.74 -3.92
C GLY A 10 -0.11 7.87 -4.58
N GLN A 11 0.94 7.33 -3.93
CA GLN A 11 2.31 7.39 -4.46
C GLN A 11 2.44 6.95 -5.91
N ALA A 12 1.66 5.93 -6.33
CA ALA A 12 1.71 5.43 -7.69
C ALA A 12 1.09 6.42 -8.70
N GLY A 13 -0.10 6.94 -8.40
CA GLY A 13 -0.76 7.92 -9.27
C GLY A 13 -0.01 9.24 -9.35
N LEU A 14 0.57 9.71 -8.24
CA LEU A 14 1.40 10.92 -8.22
C LEU A 14 2.68 10.75 -9.06
N ALA A 15 3.35 9.60 -8.95
CA ALA A 15 4.53 9.31 -9.74
C ALA A 15 4.21 9.21 -11.24
N VAL A 16 3.09 8.57 -11.62
CA VAL A 16 2.61 8.52 -13.00
C VAL A 16 2.29 9.93 -13.50
N GLY A 17 1.51 10.70 -12.73
CA GLY A 17 1.14 12.08 -13.08
C GLY A 17 2.35 12.98 -13.34
N TYR A 18 3.42 12.86 -12.53
CA TYR A 18 4.67 13.56 -12.75
C TYR A 18 5.27 13.26 -14.14
N TYR A 19 5.33 11.99 -14.53
CA TYR A 19 5.91 11.61 -15.82
C TYR A 19 5.00 11.95 -17.00
N LEU A 20 3.67 11.83 -16.87
CA LEU A 20 2.72 12.26 -17.91
C LEU A 20 2.84 13.77 -18.16
N ARG A 21 2.88 14.57 -17.07
CA ARG A 21 3.09 16.02 -17.18
C ARG A 21 4.42 16.37 -17.86
N LYS A 22 5.49 15.67 -17.50
CA LYS A 22 6.80 15.87 -18.11
C LYS A 22 6.83 15.57 -19.61
N LYS A 23 5.92 14.71 -20.07
CA LYS A 23 5.74 14.39 -21.51
C LYS A 23 4.77 15.32 -22.23
N GLY A 24 4.09 16.23 -21.51
CA GLY A 24 3.13 17.16 -22.09
C GLY A 24 1.80 16.54 -22.48
N LEU A 25 1.45 15.37 -21.92
CA LEU A 25 0.20 14.67 -22.21
C LEU A 25 -0.98 15.35 -21.51
N ASP A 26 -2.17 15.27 -22.12
CA ASP A 26 -3.43 15.74 -21.56
C ASP A 26 -4.04 14.65 -20.68
N PHE A 27 -4.05 14.85 -19.36
CA PHE A 27 -4.50 13.84 -18.41
C PHE A 27 -5.23 14.43 -17.21
N VAL A 28 -5.93 13.57 -16.48
CA VAL A 28 -6.53 13.87 -15.17
C VAL A 28 -6.27 12.72 -14.20
N ILE A 29 -6.09 13.04 -12.93
CA ILE A 29 -6.05 12.05 -11.85
C ILE A 29 -7.37 12.14 -11.08
N LEU A 30 -8.08 11.02 -10.98
CA LEU A 30 -9.33 10.92 -10.22
C LEU A 30 -9.05 10.24 -8.89
N ASP A 31 -9.35 10.91 -7.78
CA ASP A 31 -9.08 10.39 -6.45
C ASP A 31 -10.34 10.42 -5.57
N ALA A 32 -10.64 9.29 -4.93
CA ALA A 32 -11.81 9.14 -4.09
C ALA A 32 -11.71 9.87 -2.74
N GLU A 33 -10.49 10.22 -2.34
CA GLU A 33 -10.23 10.89 -1.07
C GLU A 33 -10.64 12.38 -1.11
N PRO A 34 -11.01 12.98 0.05
CA PRO A 34 -11.35 14.40 0.10
C PRO A 34 -10.13 15.32 0.04
N GLY A 35 -8.91 14.79 0.18
CA GLY A 35 -7.66 15.56 0.20
C GLY A 35 -6.44 14.71 -0.07
N PRO A 36 -5.23 15.31 -0.15
CA PRO A 36 -3.97 14.63 -0.40
C PRO A 36 -3.65 13.55 0.64
N GLY A 37 -2.82 12.57 0.27
CA GLY A 37 -2.30 11.55 1.18
C GLY A 37 -2.83 10.14 0.93
N ALA A 38 -3.95 9.97 0.21
CA ALA A 38 -4.52 8.66 -0.12
C ALA A 38 -4.58 7.71 1.11
N ALA A 39 -4.05 6.49 1.01
CA ALA A 39 -4.05 5.50 2.09
C ALA A 39 -3.43 5.99 3.41
N TRP A 40 -2.47 6.92 3.36
CA TRP A 40 -1.82 7.48 4.54
C TRP A 40 -2.77 8.24 5.47
N ARG A 41 -3.91 8.70 4.96
CA ARG A 41 -4.97 9.36 5.75
C ARG A 41 -5.70 8.43 6.71
N HIS A 42 -5.62 7.13 6.47
CA HIS A 42 -6.39 6.08 7.14
C HIS A 42 -5.53 5.17 8.01
N THR A 43 -4.22 5.39 8.06
CA THR A 43 -3.32 4.60 8.89
C THR A 43 -3.54 4.89 10.37
N TRP A 44 -3.22 3.94 11.24
CA TRP A 44 -3.31 4.18 12.68
C TRP A 44 -2.31 5.24 13.14
N PRO A 45 -2.60 5.96 14.25
CA PRO A 45 -1.88 7.19 14.62
C PRO A 45 -0.37 7.04 14.80
N SER A 46 0.09 5.91 15.32
CA SER A 46 1.52 5.65 15.59
C SER A 46 2.29 5.09 14.41
N LEU A 47 1.62 4.83 13.25
CA LEU A 47 2.30 4.28 12.08
C LEU A 47 3.33 5.27 11.54
N THR A 48 4.55 4.78 11.39
CA THR A 48 5.62 5.48 10.70
C THR A 48 6.05 4.72 9.44
N LEU A 49 6.76 5.40 8.55
CA LEU A 49 7.58 4.68 7.58
C LEU A 49 8.60 3.80 8.31
N PHE A 50 9.10 2.78 7.66
CA PHE A 50 10.23 1.97 8.13
C PHE A 50 11.52 2.29 7.36
N SER A 51 11.58 3.46 6.74
CA SER A 51 12.72 4.06 6.08
C SER A 51 12.78 5.54 6.39
N ASN A 52 13.98 6.12 6.39
CA ASN A 52 14.16 7.55 6.58
C ASN A 52 13.63 8.36 5.38
N SER A 53 13.44 9.67 5.58
CA SER A 53 12.97 10.59 4.54
C SER A 53 13.86 10.58 3.29
N ALA A 54 15.18 10.50 3.44
CA ALA A 54 16.12 10.49 2.32
C ALA A 54 15.94 9.29 1.38
N SER A 55 15.35 8.19 1.86
CA SER A 55 15.09 6.96 1.11
C SER A 55 13.62 6.81 0.66
N SER A 56 12.77 7.81 0.90
CA SER A 56 11.31 7.72 0.69
C SER A 56 10.81 8.78 -0.30
N ASN A 57 11.38 8.80 -1.51
CA ASN A 57 11.22 9.87 -2.47
C ASN A 57 10.27 9.52 -3.62
N LEU A 58 9.38 10.44 -3.98
CA LEU A 58 8.73 10.48 -5.29
C LEU A 58 9.70 11.00 -6.36
N PRO A 59 9.45 10.74 -7.66
CA PRO A 59 10.31 11.24 -8.72
C PRO A 59 10.35 12.77 -8.79
N GLY A 60 11.53 13.33 -9.03
CA GLY A 60 11.72 14.76 -9.28
C GLY A 60 11.88 15.64 -8.06
N TRP A 61 11.40 15.23 -6.87
CA TRP A 61 11.54 16.00 -5.65
C TRP A 61 11.71 15.08 -4.44
N PRO A 62 12.80 15.23 -3.67
CA PRO A 62 13.03 14.45 -2.47
C PRO A 62 12.03 14.80 -1.36
N MET A 63 11.72 13.82 -0.51
CA MET A 63 10.94 14.06 0.69
C MET A 63 11.69 15.03 1.61
N PRO A 64 11.03 16.05 2.16
CA PRO A 64 11.63 16.94 3.16
C PRO A 64 12.23 16.16 4.31
N HIS A 65 13.30 16.70 4.89
CA HIS A 65 14.00 16.03 5.99
C HIS A 65 13.07 15.80 7.19
N HIS A 66 13.21 14.64 7.80
CA HIS A 66 12.57 14.26 9.06
C HIS A 66 13.56 13.39 9.85
N ASP A 67 13.72 13.68 11.15
CA ASP A 67 14.56 12.88 12.03
C ASP A 67 13.90 11.53 12.34
N GLY A 68 14.64 10.44 12.14
CA GLY A 68 14.12 9.09 12.29
C GLY A 68 13.16 8.67 11.17
N PHE A 69 12.15 7.88 11.52
CA PHE A 69 11.15 7.40 10.58
C PHE A 69 9.95 8.36 10.49
N PRO A 70 9.66 8.93 9.30
CA PRO A 70 8.56 9.87 9.12
C PRO A 70 7.19 9.28 9.50
N PRO A 71 6.35 10.01 10.26
CA PRO A 71 4.97 9.62 10.51
C PRO A 71 4.08 9.82 9.29
N ALA A 72 2.88 9.25 9.31
CA ALA A 72 1.89 9.40 8.24
C ALA A 72 1.58 10.86 7.89
N SER A 73 1.51 11.74 8.89
CA SER A 73 1.30 13.19 8.69
C SER A 73 2.37 13.85 7.82
N HIS A 74 3.64 13.46 7.98
CA HIS A 74 4.74 13.95 7.16
C HIS A 74 4.63 13.48 5.70
N VAL A 75 4.17 12.25 5.48
CA VAL A 75 3.91 11.72 4.13
C VAL A 75 2.75 12.45 3.47
N ILE A 76 1.67 12.72 4.20
CA ILE A 76 0.49 13.47 3.72
C ILE A 76 0.91 14.89 3.30
N ASP A 77 1.67 15.60 4.14
CA ASP A 77 2.20 16.95 3.81
C ASP A 77 3.10 16.92 2.58
N TYR A 78 4.00 15.93 2.51
CA TYR A 78 4.86 15.73 1.34
C TYR A 78 4.05 15.54 0.06
N PHE A 79 3.01 14.69 0.07
CA PHE A 79 2.16 14.47 -1.10
C PHE A 79 1.38 15.74 -1.48
N ALA A 80 0.82 16.45 -0.50
CA ALA A 80 0.12 17.71 -0.76
C ALA A 80 1.01 18.75 -1.46
N ARG A 81 2.24 18.92 -0.96
CA ARG A 81 3.23 19.81 -1.55
C ARG A 81 3.75 19.34 -2.90
N TYR A 82 3.83 18.03 -3.10
CA TYR A 82 4.20 17.41 -4.38
C TYR A 82 3.16 17.71 -5.47
N GLU A 83 1.87 17.55 -5.15
CA GLU A 83 0.76 17.87 -6.05
C GLU A 83 0.80 19.32 -6.50
N GLN A 84 0.98 20.23 -5.56
CA GLN A 84 1.08 21.68 -5.83
C GLN A 84 2.32 22.02 -6.66
N ARG A 85 3.49 21.45 -6.29
CA ARG A 85 4.76 21.72 -6.96
C ARG A 85 4.73 21.38 -8.44
N TYR A 86 4.07 20.28 -8.78
CA TYR A 86 3.96 19.82 -10.16
C TYR A 86 2.61 20.15 -10.80
N GLU A 87 1.77 20.94 -10.11
CA GLU A 87 0.43 21.37 -10.58
C GLU A 87 -0.34 20.19 -11.20
N LEU A 88 -0.38 19.04 -10.51
CA LEU A 88 -1.03 17.85 -11.03
C LEU A 88 -2.54 18.06 -11.13
N PRO A 89 -3.18 17.72 -12.27
CA PRO A 89 -4.61 17.93 -12.47
C PRO A 89 -5.44 16.87 -11.74
N ILE A 90 -5.55 17.02 -10.41
CA ILE A 90 -6.24 16.06 -9.56
C ILE A 90 -7.66 16.55 -9.27
N ARG A 91 -8.65 15.67 -9.48
CA ARG A 91 -10.05 15.92 -9.13
C ARG A 91 -10.43 15.08 -7.91
N ARG A 92 -10.96 15.76 -6.86
CA ARG A 92 -11.39 15.18 -5.57
C ARG A 92 -12.68 15.81 -5.05
N PRO A 93 -13.49 15.10 -4.30
CA PRO A 93 -13.53 13.64 -4.20
C PRO A 93 -14.22 13.05 -5.44
N VAL A 94 -13.57 12.17 -6.17
CA VAL A 94 -14.12 11.50 -7.35
C VAL A 94 -13.85 9.99 -7.24
N LYS A 95 -14.87 9.24 -6.86
CA LYS A 95 -14.79 7.78 -6.75
C LYS A 95 -15.19 7.16 -8.08
N VAL A 96 -14.24 6.51 -8.74
CA VAL A 96 -14.50 5.76 -9.97
C VAL A 96 -15.23 4.47 -9.61
N ASP A 97 -16.39 4.27 -10.21
CA ASP A 97 -17.23 3.08 -9.98
C ASP A 97 -16.92 1.96 -10.98
N LYS A 98 -16.65 2.35 -12.23
CA LYS A 98 -16.49 1.43 -13.35
C LYS A 98 -15.67 2.06 -14.48
N VAL A 99 -14.92 1.20 -15.18
CA VAL A 99 -14.26 1.50 -16.45
C VAL A 99 -14.73 0.50 -17.48
N ASP A 100 -15.16 0.97 -18.63
CA ASP A 100 -15.47 0.17 -19.83
C ASP A 100 -14.54 0.57 -20.97
N HIS A 101 -14.49 -0.26 -22.02
CA HIS A 101 -13.80 0.00 -23.27
C HIS A 101 -14.72 -0.41 -24.42
N ASP A 102 -14.90 0.48 -25.40
CA ASP A 102 -15.84 0.27 -26.52
C ASP A 102 -15.19 -0.25 -27.82
N GLY A 103 -13.90 -0.57 -27.74
CA GLY A 103 -13.07 -0.96 -28.90
C GLY A 103 -12.20 0.19 -29.42
N SER A 104 -12.50 1.44 -29.06
CA SER A 104 -11.75 2.63 -29.50
C SER A 104 -11.20 3.48 -28.35
N CYS A 105 -11.91 3.61 -27.24
CA CYS A 105 -11.49 4.39 -26.09
C CYS A 105 -12.06 3.85 -24.78
N PHE A 106 -11.50 4.34 -23.68
CA PHE A 106 -11.97 4.05 -22.33
C PHE A 106 -13.05 5.03 -21.89
N HIS A 107 -14.06 4.48 -21.23
CA HIS A 107 -15.14 5.20 -20.58
C HIS A 107 -15.05 5.02 -19.07
N VAL A 108 -14.75 6.08 -18.34
CA VAL A 108 -14.62 6.09 -16.89
C VAL A 108 -15.86 6.72 -16.28
N PHE A 109 -16.53 5.98 -15.40
CA PHE A 109 -17.76 6.38 -14.73
C PHE A 109 -17.52 6.63 -13.24
N ALA A 110 -17.96 7.79 -12.74
CA ALA A 110 -17.86 8.20 -11.35
C ALA A 110 -19.17 8.89 -10.92
N GLY A 111 -20.07 8.15 -10.29
CA GLY A 111 -21.41 8.63 -9.97
C GLY A 111 -22.18 9.03 -11.24
N LYS A 112 -22.45 10.34 -11.40
CA LYS A 112 -23.11 10.90 -12.60
C LYS A 112 -22.11 11.38 -13.65
N GLU A 113 -20.82 11.43 -13.33
CA GLU A 113 -19.80 11.88 -14.25
C GLU A 113 -19.35 10.75 -15.17
N HIS A 114 -19.08 11.11 -16.41
CA HIS A 114 -18.54 10.25 -17.45
C HIS A 114 -17.40 10.97 -18.16
N LEU A 115 -16.26 10.33 -18.22
CA LEU A 115 -15.05 10.82 -18.88
C LEU A 115 -14.57 9.80 -19.90
N ALA A 116 -13.98 10.27 -21.00
CA ALA A 116 -13.40 9.41 -22.02
C ALA A 116 -11.90 9.71 -22.19
N SER A 117 -11.10 8.66 -22.38
CA SER A 117 -9.66 8.76 -22.64
C SER A 117 -9.15 7.66 -23.56
N ARG A 118 -7.98 7.90 -24.17
CA ARG A 118 -7.29 6.89 -24.99
C ARG A 118 -6.70 5.78 -24.12
N THR A 119 -6.24 6.12 -22.92
CA THR A 119 -5.61 5.19 -21.97
C THR A 119 -6.12 5.38 -20.55
N VAL A 120 -6.00 4.34 -19.72
CA VAL A 120 -6.30 4.37 -18.30
C VAL A 120 -5.15 3.77 -17.51
N VAL A 121 -4.74 4.46 -16.44
CA VAL A 121 -3.79 3.93 -15.46
C VAL A 121 -4.53 3.68 -14.15
N ALA A 122 -4.66 2.42 -13.77
CA ALA A 122 -5.15 2.05 -12.46
C ALA A 122 -4.01 2.11 -11.44
N ALA A 123 -4.14 3.04 -10.49
CA ALA A 123 -3.23 3.26 -9.36
C ALA A 123 -4.01 3.26 -8.03
N THR A 124 -5.07 2.43 -7.96
CA THR A 124 -6.06 2.41 -6.88
C THR A 124 -5.54 1.80 -5.57
N GLY A 125 -4.34 1.22 -5.60
CA GLY A 125 -3.71 0.61 -4.44
C GLY A 125 -4.48 -0.59 -3.87
N THR A 126 -4.40 -0.76 -2.55
CA THR A 126 -4.96 -1.92 -1.86
C THR A 126 -5.82 -1.54 -0.65
N TRP A 127 -5.72 -0.32 -0.12
CA TRP A 127 -6.29 0.07 1.17
C TRP A 127 -7.81 -0.13 1.28
N SER A 128 -8.55 0.13 0.20
CA SER A 128 -10.02 -0.04 0.15
C SER A 128 -10.48 -1.50 0.01
N ALA A 129 -9.55 -2.45 0.02
CA ALA A 129 -9.83 -3.88 -0.11
C ALA A 129 -9.14 -4.71 1.01
N PRO A 130 -9.44 -4.44 2.31
CA PRO A 130 -8.94 -5.25 3.41
C PRO A 130 -9.39 -6.70 3.27
N PHE A 131 -8.51 -7.64 3.64
CA PHE A 131 -8.79 -9.07 3.52
C PHE A 131 -8.87 -9.74 4.87
N ILE A 132 -10.02 -10.35 5.16
CA ILE A 132 -10.22 -11.22 6.31
C ILE A 132 -10.44 -12.64 5.81
N PRO A 133 -9.60 -13.63 6.23
CA PRO A 133 -9.80 -15.02 5.86
C PRO A 133 -11.03 -15.60 6.56
N TYR A 134 -11.64 -16.59 5.93
CA TYR A 134 -12.70 -17.36 6.58
C TYR A 134 -12.10 -18.32 7.61
N TYR A 135 -12.66 -18.33 8.80
CA TYR A 135 -12.46 -19.31 9.86
C TYR A 135 -13.80 -19.84 10.36
N PRO A 136 -13.95 -21.14 10.64
CA PRO A 136 -15.19 -21.70 11.18
C PRO A 136 -15.43 -21.24 12.62
N GLY A 137 -16.68 -21.39 13.09
CA GLY A 137 -17.13 -21.03 14.43
C GLY A 137 -17.48 -19.55 14.56
N ASP A 138 -18.02 -19.20 15.72
CA ASP A 138 -18.45 -17.85 16.05
C ASP A 138 -17.48 -17.20 17.05
N PHE A 139 -17.25 -15.91 16.89
CA PHE A 139 -16.50 -15.08 17.83
C PHE A 139 -17.47 -14.14 18.54
N ALA A 140 -17.54 -14.24 19.86
CA ALA A 140 -18.48 -13.46 20.66
C ALA A 140 -18.09 -11.98 20.80
N GLY A 141 -16.80 -11.64 20.59
CA GLY A 141 -16.29 -10.28 20.69
C GLY A 141 -16.42 -9.48 19.39
N ARG A 142 -15.76 -8.31 19.37
CA ARG A 142 -15.74 -7.44 18.21
C ARG A 142 -14.55 -7.76 17.30
N GLN A 143 -14.80 -7.94 16.01
CA GLN A 143 -13.76 -8.12 15.01
C GLN A 143 -13.39 -6.78 14.35
N TRP A 144 -12.07 -6.59 14.10
CA TRP A 144 -11.46 -5.46 13.45
C TRP A 144 -10.54 -5.93 12.33
N HIS A 145 -10.27 -5.08 11.37
CA HIS A 145 -9.11 -5.22 10.49
C HIS A 145 -8.07 -4.16 10.85
N SER A 146 -6.79 -4.42 10.64
CA SER A 146 -5.70 -3.45 10.89
C SER A 146 -5.90 -2.09 10.18
N ALA A 147 -6.65 -2.06 9.08
CA ALA A 147 -7.06 -0.83 8.40
C ALA A 147 -7.90 0.12 9.27
N PHE A 148 -8.54 -0.40 10.31
CA PHE A 148 -9.46 0.34 11.19
C PHE A 148 -9.00 0.32 12.66
N TYR A 149 -7.73 -0.04 12.89
CA TYR A 149 -7.15 -0.03 14.23
C TYR A 149 -6.96 1.43 14.70
N PRO A 150 -7.63 1.85 15.79
CA PRO A 150 -7.65 3.26 16.19
C PRO A 150 -6.49 3.68 17.10
N GLY A 151 -5.68 2.72 17.57
CA GLY A 151 -4.67 2.90 18.61
C GLY A 151 -5.00 2.10 19.88
N PRO A 152 -4.04 1.96 20.81
CA PRO A 152 -4.19 1.09 22.00
C PRO A 152 -5.19 1.61 23.03
N GLU A 153 -5.46 2.91 23.06
CA GLU A 153 -6.35 3.55 24.03
C GLU A 153 -7.78 3.01 23.96
N ALA A 154 -8.22 2.61 22.76
CA ALA A 154 -9.56 2.02 22.55
C ALA A 154 -9.73 0.63 23.16
N PHE A 155 -8.65 0.01 23.63
CA PHE A 155 -8.63 -1.36 24.16
C PHE A 155 -8.24 -1.45 25.63
N VAL A 156 -8.11 -0.32 26.31
CA VAL A 156 -7.79 -0.28 27.74
C VAL A 156 -8.86 -1.03 28.54
N GLY A 157 -8.42 -1.97 29.39
CA GLY A 157 -9.31 -2.80 30.21
C GLY A 157 -9.92 -4.01 29.48
N SER A 158 -9.65 -4.16 28.18
CA SER A 158 -10.11 -5.29 27.37
C SER A 158 -8.98 -6.28 27.08
N THR A 159 -9.35 -7.45 26.58
CA THR A 159 -8.45 -8.46 26.03
C THR A 159 -8.49 -8.43 24.51
N VAL A 160 -7.31 -8.54 23.88
CA VAL A 160 -7.17 -8.42 22.42
C VAL A 160 -6.46 -9.62 21.83
N ALA A 161 -7.01 -10.20 20.77
CA ALA A 161 -6.32 -11.14 19.90
C ALA A 161 -5.86 -10.43 18.63
N VAL A 162 -4.58 -10.53 18.27
CA VAL A 162 -4.01 -9.98 17.02
C VAL A 162 -3.60 -11.13 16.13
N VAL A 163 -4.02 -11.14 14.88
CA VAL A 163 -3.74 -12.21 13.91
C VAL A 163 -2.87 -11.71 12.77
N GLY A 164 -1.71 -12.34 12.59
CA GLY A 164 -0.81 -12.09 11.44
C GLY A 164 0.65 -11.98 11.83
N ALA A 165 1.54 -12.61 11.06
CA ALA A 165 2.96 -12.74 11.32
C ALA A 165 3.85 -11.78 10.49
N ALA A 166 3.27 -10.71 9.92
CA ALA A 166 4.00 -9.68 9.17
C ALA A 166 4.01 -8.34 9.93
N ASN A 167 4.54 -7.29 9.30
CA ASN A 167 4.75 -5.98 9.91
C ASN A 167 3.56 -5.45 10.72
N SER A 168 2.35 -5.40 10.14
CA SER A 168 1.19 -4.83 10.84
C SER A 168 0.82 -5.63 12.09
N GLY A 169 0.90 -6.98 12.03
CA GLY A 169 0.61 -7.84 13.19
C GLY A 169 1.60 -7.62 14.32
N ALA A 170 2.89 -7.61 14.00
CA ALA A 170 3.95 -7.38 14.99
C ALA A 170 3.90 -5.97 15.60
N GLN A 171 3.65 -4.95 14.78
CA GLN A 171 3.59 -3.55 15.23
C GLN A 171 2.38 -3.29 16.14
N ILE A 172 1.18 -3.75 15.74
CA ILE A 172 -0.04 -3.58 16.53
C ILE A 172 0.02 -4.40 17.82
N ALA A 173 0.50 -5.65 17.77
CA ALA A 173 0.68 -6.46 18.97
C ALA A 173 1.70 -5.83 19.94
N ALA A 174 2.84 -5.35 19.42
CA ALA A 174 3.85 -4.67 20.22
C ALA A 174 3.31 -3.40 20.88
N GLU A 175 2.57 -2.57 20.15
CA GLU A 175 1.99 -1.34 20.67
C GLU A 175 0.98 -1.62 21.80
N LEU A 176 0.07 -2.55 21.60
CA LEU A 176 -0.92 -2.96 22.61
C LEU A 176 -0.23 -3.48 23.88
N LEU A 177 0.74 -4.39 23.73
CA LEU A 177 1.47 -4.97 24.86
C LEU A 177 2.26 -3.92 25.63
N LEU A 178 2.97 -3.02 24.94
CA LEU A 178 3.72 -1.93 25.55
C LEU A 178 2.80 -0.91 26.27
N SER A 179 1.54 -0.79 25.83
CA SER A 179 0.51 0.04 26.49
C SER A 179 -0.22 -0.67 27.62
N GLY A 180 0.18 -1.89 27.99
CA GLY A 180 -0.40 -2.66 29.07
C GLY A 180 -1.72 -3.36 28.72
N VAL A 181 -2.12 -3.41 27.47
CA VAL A 181 -3.31 -4.15 27.02
C VAL A 181 -2.99 -5.65 26.99
N LYS A 182 -3.85 -6.47 27.60
CA LYS A 182 -3.74 -7.94 27.57
C LYS A 182 -3.92 -8.42 26.14
N THR A 183 -2.84 -8.84 25.49
CA THR A 183 -2.84 -9.16 24.06
C THR A 183 -2.28 -10.56 23.82
N THR A 184 -2.96 -11.34 22.97
CA THR A 184 -2.47 -12.62 22.44
C THR A 184 -2.19 -12.44 20.95
N TRP A 185 -0.98 -12.74 20.52
CA TRP A 185 -0.56 -12.61 19.12
C TRP A 185 -0.56 -13.97 18.41
N TYR A 186 -1.53 -14.20 17.55
CA TYR A 186 -1.70 -15.46 16.81
C TYR A 186 -0.99 -15.40 15.45
N THR A 187 -0.19 -16.42 15.18
CA THR A 187 0.56 -16.54 13.92
C THR A 187 0.45 -17.96 13.35
N ARG A 188 0.32 -18.07 12.03
CA ARG A 188 0.30 -19.38 11.35
C ARG A 188 1.67 -20.05 11.35
N ASN A 189 2.73 -19.25 11.16
CA ASN A 189 4.11 -19.67 11.18
C ASN A 189 4.87 -18.83 12.20
N SER A 190 6.01 -19.32 12.69
CA SER A 190 6.89 -18.54 13.55
C SER A 190 7.24 -17.20 12.93
N PRO A 191 7.24 -16.10 13.69
CA PRO A 191 7.64 -14.78 13.21
C PRO A 191 9.06 -14.80 12.65
N ARG A 192 9.26 -14.16 11.51
CA ARG A 192 10.55 -14.06 10.84
C ARG A 192 11.05 -12.63 10.97
N TRP A 193 11.91 -12.43 11.96
CA TRP A 193 12.50 -11.13 12.24
C TRP A 193 13.56 -10.77 11.20
N MET A 194 13.54 -9.54 10.71
CA MET A 194 14.68 -9.00 9.99
C MET A 194 15.81 -8.70 10.99
N PRO A 195 17.09 -8.70 10.54
CA PRO A 195 18.18 -8.18 11.36
C PRO A 195 17.88 -6.76 11.86
N ASP A 196 18.31 -6.43 13.08
CA ASP A 196 17.94 -5.18 13.76
C ASP A 196 18.45 -3.92 13.05
N ASP A 197 19.47 -4.05 12.21
CA ASP A 197 20.07 -2.99 11.40
C ASP A 197 19.47 -2.88 9.98
N VAL A 198 18.51 -3.75 9.63
CA VAL A 198 17.84 -3.73 8.32
C VAL A 198 16.58 -2.87 8.39
N ASP A 199 16.63 -1.76 7.68
CA ASP A 199 15.50 -0.86 7.47
C ASP A 199 15.01 -0.88 6.01
N GLY A 200 14.03 -0.04 5.70
CA GLY A 200 13.49 0.09 4.34
C GLY A 200 14.53 0.47 3.28
N ARG A 201 15.62 1.15 3.65
CA ARG A 201 16.71 1.51 2.74
C ARG A 201 17.36 0.25 2.15
N VAL A 202 17.67 -0.73 2.98
CA VAL A 202 18.25 -2.02 2.54
C VAL A 202 17.27 -2.75 1.62
N LEU A 203 15.98 -2.78 1.99
CA LEU A 203 14.94 -3.38 1.15
C LEU A 203 14.80 -2.70 -0.22
N PHE A 204 14.89 -1.37 -0.27
CA PHE A 204 14.84 -0.62 -1.54
C PHE A 204 16.05 -0.88 -2.42
N GLN A 205 17.25 -0.99 -1.84
CA GLN A 205 18.46 -1.36 -2.59
C GLN A 205 18.33 -2.75 -3.22
N ARG A 206 17.79 -3.73 -2.49
CA ARG A 206 17.54 -5.09 -3.00
C ARG A 206 16.49 -5.10 -4.10
N ASN A 207 15.37 -4.43 -3.91
CA ASN A 207 14.35 -4.31 -4.95
C ASN A 207 14.91 -3.65 -6.22
N ARG A 208 15.80 -2.67 -6.09
CA ARG A 208 16.49 -2.03 -7.21
C ARG A 208 17.43 -3.00 -7.92
N ALA A 209 18.15 -3.86 -7.20
CA ALA A 209 18.99 -4.89 -7.80
C ALA A 209 18.16 -5.89 -8.61
N ARG A 210 17.02 -6.33 -8.08
CA ARG A 210 16.07 -7.21 -8.78
C ARG A 210 15.53 -6.56 -10.06
N LEU A 211 15.10 -5.31 -9.99
CA LEU A 211 14.63 -4.57 -11.15
C LEU A 211 15.73 -4.44 -12.22
N ASN A 212 16.97 -4.12 -11.82
CA ASN A 212 18.07 -4.01 -12.74
C ASN A 212 18.40 -5.34 -13.44
N ALA A 213 18.32 -6.46 -12.73
CA ALA A 213 18.48 -7.79 -13.31
C ALA A 213 17.37 -8.07 -14.34
N MET A 214 16.11 -7.81 -13.99
CA MET A 214 14.98 -7.95 -14.93
C MET A 214 15.17 -7.11 -16.21
N LEU A 215 15.59 -5.85 -16.07
CA LEU A 215 15.82 -4.95 -17.22
C LEU A 215 16.96 -5.40 -18.12
N ARG A 216 17.93 -6.14 -17.60
CA ARG A 216 19.05 -6.72 -18.38
C ARG A 216 18.75 -8.11 -18.94
N GLY A 217 17.53 -8.65 -18.67
CA GLY A 217 17.19 -10.03 -19.05
C GLY A 217 17.96 -11.09 -18.23
N GLU A 218 18.52 -10.70 -17.09
CA GLU A 218 19.21 -11.60 -16.17
C GLU A 218 18.19 -12.30 -15.25
N PRO A 219 18.51 -13.47 -14.71
CA PRO A 219 17.65 -14.11 -13.71
C PRO A 219 17.42 -13.17 -12.53
N ASP A 220 16.15 -13.08 -12.07
CA ASP A 220 15.82 -12.35 -10.85
C ASP A 220 16.59 -12.98 -9.67
N PRO A 221 17.46 -12.25 -8.95
CA PRO A 221 18.14 -12.77 -7.78
C PRO A 221 17.19 -13.19 -6.65
N GLY A 222 15.88 -12.94 -6.86
CA GLY A 222 14.84 -13.32 -5.94
C GLY A 222 14.70 -12.40 -4.73
N ALA A 223 13.56 -12.53 -4.04
CA ALA A 223 13.45 -12.01 -2.69
C ALA A 223 14.37 -12.84 -1.79
N ASP A 224 15.20 -12.18 -0.99
CA ASP A 224 16.01 -12.88 0.00
C ASP A 224 15.07 -13.49 1.06
N THR A 225 14.79 -14.78 0.89
CA THR A 225 13.89 -15.54 1.78
C THR A 225 14.45 -15.67 3.20
N ASN A 226 15.73 -15.39 3.40
CA ASN A 226 16.39 -15.44 4.71
C ASN A 226 16.31 -14.11 5.47
N LEU A 227 15.89 -13.02 4.82
CA LEU A 227 15.88 -11.69 5.44
C LEU A 227 14.81 -11.55 6.55
N GLY A 228 13.76 -12.35 6.52
CA GLY A 228 12.59 -12.19 7.38
C GLY A 228 11.51 -11.28 6.79
N ASP A 229 10.39 -11.16 7.52
CA ASP A 229 9.19 -10.46 7.05
C ASP A 229 8.84 -9.24 7.92
N ILE A 230 9.45 -9.13 9.10
CA ILE A 230 9.13 -8.09 10.10
C ILE A 230 10.32 -7.15 10.24
N VAL A 231 10.11 -5.90 9.82
CA VAL A 231 11.10 -4.83 10.03
C VAL A 231 11.12 -4.44 11.51
N MET A 232 12.33 -4.31 12.06
CA MET A 232 12.56 -4.08 13.49
C MET A 232 12.43 -2.59 13.83
N VAL A 233 11.23 -2.02 13.65
CA VAL A 233 10.93 -0.66 14.12
C VAL A 233 11.00 -0.59 15.66
N PRO A 234 11.32 0.58 16.27
CA PRO A 234 11.60 0.68 17.69
C PRO A 234 10.57 0.04 18.65
N PRO A 235 9.24 0.16 18.45
CA PRO A 235 8.28 -0.53 19.32
C PRO A 235 8.37 -2.05 19.26
N VAL A 236 8.57 -2.61 18.05
CA VAL A 236 8.69 -4.06 17.85
C VAL A 236 9.97 -4.59 18.52
N LEU A 237 11.10 -3.88 18.34
CA LEU A 237 12.36 -4.18 19.03
C LEU A 237 12.17 -4.23 20.56
N ARG A 238 11.63 -3.17 21.16
CA ARG A 238 11.39 -3.11 22.60
C ARG A 238 10.50 -4.25 23.11
N ALA A 239 9.40 -4.53 22.41
CA ALA A 239 8.46 -5.58 22.83
C ALA A 239 9.06 -7.00 22.68
N ARG A 240 9.86 -7.24 21.63
CA ARG A 240 10.60 -8.49 21.43
C ARG A 240 11.63 -8.69 22.53
N ASP A 241 12.50 -7.71 22.73
CA ASP A 241 13.66 -7.81 23.64
C ASP A 241 13.24 -7.88 25.13
N SER A 242 12.09 -7.29 25.48
CA SER A 242 11.50 -7.43 26.80
C SER A 242 10.72 -8.75 27.00
N GLY A 243 10.65 -9.60 25.97
CA GLY A 243 9.93 -10.87 26.03
C GLY A 243 8.40 -10.76 26.01
N LEU A 244 7.87 -9.56 25.78
CA LEU A 244 6.40 -9.34 25.70
C LEU A 244 5.80 -9.88 24.39
N LEU A 245 6.50 -9.72 23.29
CA LEU A 245 6.00 -10.07 21.95
C LEU A 245 6.26 -11.55 21.63
N GLN A 246 5.38 -12.41 22.13
CA GLN A 246 5.45 -13.85 21.93
C GLN A 246 4.31 -14.31 21.01
N ALA A 247 4.66 -15.11 19.99
CA ALA A 247 3.69 -15.68 19.06
C ALA A 247 3.00 -16.90 19.67
N THR A 248 1.69 -16.96 19.50
CA THR A 248 0.84 -18.11 19.81
C THR A 248 0.46 -18.81 18.49
N PRO A 249 0.46 -20.16 18.43
CA PRO A 249 -0.01 -20.89 17.26
C PRO A 249 -1.43 -20.48 16.87
N MET A 250 -1.67 -20.47 15.55
CA MET A 250 -2.98 -20.08 15.01
C MET A 250 -4.08 -21.04 15.46
N PHE A 251 -5.23 -20.50 15.82
CA PHE A 251 -6.45 -21.25 16.13
C PHE A 251 -7.04 -21.93 14.87
N SER A 252 -7.83 -22.98 15.09
CA SER A 252 -8.56 -23.69 14.03
C SER A 252 -9.98 -23.19 13.87
N SER A 253 -10.55 -22.63 14.94
CA SER A 253 -11.91 -22.10 14.98
C SER A 253 -11.96 -20.80 15.76
N LEU A 254 -12.82 -19.87 15.35
CA LEU A 254 -13.07 -18.61 16.05
C LEU A 254 -13.58 -18.83 17.50
N ALA A 255 -14.23 -19.96 17.76
CA ALA A 255 -14.70 -20.32 19.11
C ALA A 255 -13.57 -20.59 20.11
N GLU A 256 -12.33 -20.81 19.64
CA GLU A 256 -11.15 -20.98 20.49
C GLU A 256 -10.58 -19.64 21.00
N VAL A 257 -11.00 -18.52 20.41
CA VAL A 257 -10.46 -17.20 20.73
C VAL A 257 -11.24 -16.59 21.88
N THR A 258 -10.61 -16.55 23.06
CA THR A 258 -11.19 -15.94 24.27
C THR A 258 -10.66 -14.53 24.47
N ALA A 259 -11.17 -13.59 23.69
CA ALA A 259 -10.80 -12.17 23.76
C ALA A 259 -12.05 -11.29 23.51
N ASP A 260 -12.03 -10.05 23.99
CA ASP A 260 -13.09 -9.07 23.73
C ASP A 260 -13.00 -8.53 22.30
N HIS A 261 -11.77 -8.46 21.74
CA HIS A 261 -11.50 -7.94 20.42
C HIS A 261 -10.56 -8.86 19.63
N LEU A 262 -10.82 -9.00 18.32
CA LEU A 262 -9.98 -9.73 17.38
C LEU A 262 -9.57 -8.79 16.25
N ILE A 263 -8.26 -8.55 16.08
CA ILE A 263 -7.69 -7.67 15.05
C ILE A 263 -7.02 -8.50 13.97
N TRP A 264 -7.59 -8.49 12.78
CA TRP A 264 -7.04 -9.14 11.61
C TRP A 264 -5.96 -8.27 10.95
N CYS A 265 -4.71 -8.68 11.04
CA CYS A 265 -3.56 -8.12 10.34
C CYS A 265 -3.21 -9.01 9.14
N THR A 266 -4.20 -9.32 8.33
CA THR A 266 -4.15 -10.31 7.25
C THR A 266 -4.00 -9.69 5.87
N GLY A 267 -3.66 -8.40 5.83
CA GLY A 267 -3.30 -7.65 4.62
C GLY A 267 -4.51 -7.24 3.79
N PHE A 268 -4.23 -6.93 2.55
CA PHE A 268 -5.16 -6.31 1.62
C PHE A 268 -5.09 -7.01 0.26
N ARG A 269 -6.16 -6.90 -0.51
CA ARG A 269 -6.18 -7.28 -1.93
C ARG A 269 -6.03 -6.03 -2.81
N PRO A 270 -5.57 -6.16 -4.06
CA PRO A 270 -5.63 -5.06 -5.02
C PRO A 270 -7.06 -4.55 -5.21
N ALA A 271 -7.24 -3.22 -5.16
CA ALA A 271 -8.55 -2.58 -5.26
C ALA A 271 -9.00 -2.45 -6.74
N LEU A 272 -9.15 -3.57 -7.42
CA LEU A 272 -9.38 -3.65 -8.87
C LEU A 272 -10.86 -3.58 -9.29
N ARG A 273 -11.79 -3.35 -8.35
CA ARG A 273 -13.23 -3.33 -8.65
C ARG A 273 -13.60 -2.46 -9.86
N PRO A 274 -13.08 -1.23 -10.01
CA PRO A 274 -13.47 -0.37 -11.12
C PRO A 274 -13.11 -0.92 -12.51
N ILE A 275 -12.00 -1.67 -12.60
CA ILE A 275 -11.44 -2.20 -13.85
C ILE A 275 -11.63 -3.71 -14.01
N ARG A 276 -12.35 -4.36 -13.09
CA ARG A 276 -12.40 -5.84 -13.01
C ARG A 276 -12.85 -6.52 -14.31
N ARG A 277 -13.72 -5.88 -15.06
CA ARG A 277 -14.25 -6.42 -16.33
C ARG A 277 -13.26 -6.39 -17.48
N LEU A 278 -12.21 -5.59 -17.34
CA LEU A 278 -11.13 -5.43 -18.32
C LEU A 278 -9.88 -6.24 -17.95
N LEU A 279 -10.04 -7.22 -17.03
CA LEU A 279 -8.95 -8.07 -16.57
C LEU A 279 -9.31 -9.54 -16.74
N ASP A 280 -8.35 -10.31 -17.22
CA ASP A 280 -8.29 -11.76 -17.06
C ASP A 280 -7.27 -12.09 -15.96
N GLY A 281 -7.79 -12.57 -14.81
CA GLY A 281 -6.98 -12.68 -13.60
C GLY A 281 -6.42 -11.32 -13.16
N THR A 282 -5.15 -11.08 -13.43
CA THR A 282 -4.42 -9.84 -13.14
C THR A 282 -3.94 -9.10 -14.39
N SER A 283 -4.18 -9.69 -15.57
CA SER A 283 -3.71 -9.15 -16.84
C SER A 283 -4.79 -8.32 -17.53
N PRO A 284 -4.48 -7.12 -18.03
CA PRO A 284 -5.39 -6.35 -18.88
C PRO A 284 -5.75 -7.14 -20.15
N THR A 285 -7.03 -7.08 -20.54
CA THR A 285 -7.57 -7.70 -21.75
C THR A 285 -7.68 -6.74 -22.91
N VAL A 286 -7.38 -5.46 -22.69
CA VAL A 286 -7.42 -4.38 -23.69
C VAL A 286 -6.14 -3.57 -23.62
N ASP A 287 -5.65 -3.14 -24.78
CA ASP A 287 -4.49 -2.25 -24.86
C ASP A 287 -4.83 -0.88 -24.28
N GLY A 288 -3.84 -0.20 -23.70
CA GLY A 288 -4.03 1.11 -23.10
C GLY A 288 -4.53 1.09 -21.63
N LEU A 289 -4.80 -0.09 -21.05
CA LEU A 289 -5.04 -0.24 -19.61
C LEU A 289 -3.76 -0.63 -18.91
N PHE A 290 -3.29 0.20 -18.00
CA PHE A 290 -2.07 -0.01 -17.22
C PHE A 290 -2.36 -0.16 -15.73
N LEU A 291 -1.51 -0.91 -15.04
CA LEU A 291 -1.62 -1.21 -13.60
C LEU A 291 -0.32 -0.84 -12.92
N VAL A 292 -0.36 0.07 -11.93
CA VAL A 292 0.84 0.57 -11.25
C VAL A 292 0.66 0.58 -9.74
N GLY A 293 1.66 0.11 -8.99
CA GLY A 293 1.69 0.27 -7.53
C GLY A 293 1.05 -0.86 -6.73
N TYR A 294 0.92 -2.06 -7.30
CA TYR A 294 0.29 -3.20 -6.61
C TYR A 294 1.29 -4.21 -6.02
N GLY A 295 2.54 -3.83 -5.82
CA GLY A 295 3.57 -4.68 -5.25
C GLY A 295 4.23 -5.60 -6.26
N THR A 296 4.76 -6.74 -5.79
CA THR A 296 5.58 -7.65 -6.59
C THR A 296 4.95 -8.04 -7.93
N TRP A 297 3.64 -8.13 -7.97
CA TRP A 297 2.87 -8.40 -9.18
C TRP A 297 3.08 -7.34 -10.28
N THR A 298 3.17 -6.06 -9.95
CA THR A 298 3.47 -4.97 -10.90
C THR A 298 4.94 -4.57 -10.88
N GLY A 299 5.77 -5.34 -10.21
CA GLY A 299 7.22 -5.21 -10.16
C GLY A 299 7.79 -5.05 -8.75
N PRO A 300 9.06 -5.42 -8.54
CA PRO A 300 9.70 -5.38 -7.23
C PRO A 300 9.71 -3.97 -6.65
N GLY A 301 9.11 -3.80 -5.46
CA GLY A 301 9.03 -2.51 -4.78
C GLY A 301 8.03 -1.51 -5.34
N SER A 302 7.25 -1.85 -6.37
CA SER A 302 6.33 -0.92 -7.05
C SER A 302 5.25 -0.31 -6.15
N ALA A 303 4.90 -0.94 -5.03
CA ALA A 303 3.95 -0.40 -4.04
C ALA A 303 4.58 0.61 -3.06
N THR A 304 5.89 0.85 -3.12
CA THR A 304 6.57 1.79 -2.20
C THR A 304 6.73 3.17 -2.82
N ILE A 305 6.88 4.20 -1.97
CA ILE A 305 7.02 5.61 -2.44
C ILE A 305 8.19 5.74 -3.42
N THR A 306 9.36 5.20 -3.07
CA THR A 306 10.56 5.29 -3.93
C THR A 306 10.54 4.27 -5.06
N GLY A 307 10.11 3.05 -4.78
CA GLY A 307 10.22 1.94 -5.74
C GLY A 307 9.25 2.03 -6.92
N VAL A 308 8.20 2.84 -6.84
CA VAL A 308 7.21 3.01 -7.91
C VAL A 308 7.76 3.76 -9.13
N SER A 309 8.77 4.61 -8.94
CA SER A 309 9.24 5.56 -9.95
C SER A 309 9.62 4.93 -11.30
N PRO A 310 10.39 3.82 -11.39
CA PRO A 310 10.73 3.20 -12.67
C PRO A 310 9.49 2.72 -13.44
N PHE A 311 8.54 2.11 -12.72
CA PHE A 311 7.29 1.60 -13.31
C PHE A 311 6.38 2.73 -13.79
N ALA A 312 6.25 3.80 -13.01
CA ALA A 312 5.52 4.99 -13.41
C ALA A 312 6.12 5.67 -14.65
N LYS A 313 7.47 5.70 -14.74
CA LYS A 313 8.19 6.23 -15.92
C LYS A 313 7.92 5.40 -17.17
N GLN A 314 7.98 4.07 -17.05
CA GLN A 314 7.69 3.17 -18.17
C GLN A 314 6.23 3.31 -18.60
N THR A 315 5.27 3.28 -17.67
CA THR A 315 3.85 3.46 -17.98
C THR A 315 3.59 4.77 -18.72
N ALA A 316 4.19 5.89 -18.28
CA ALA A 316 4.01 7.16 -18.97
C ALA A 316 4.65 7.17 -20.38
N HIS A 317 5.69 6.36 -20.61
CA HIS A 317 6.25 6.17 -21.93
C HIS A 317 5.30 5.38 -22.84
N ASP A 318 4.72 4.30 -22.31
CA ASP A 318 3.80 3.46 -23.06
C ASP A 318 2.49 4.21 -23.38
N VAL A 319 1.98 5.04 -22.45
CA VAL A 319 0.86 5.95 -22.69
C VAL A 319 1.18 6.91 -23.84
N ALA A 320 2.37 7.52 -23.84
CA ALA A 320 2.75 8.44 -24.92
C ALA A 320 2.79 7.73 -26.30
N ASN A 321 3.35 6.53 -26.36
CA ASN A 321 3.42 5.76 -27.62
C ASN A 321 2.03 5.39 -28.18
N ILE A 322 1.00 5.28 -27.34
CA ILE A 322 -0.38 5.04 -27.80
C ILE A 322 -1.03 6.35 -28.26
N CYS A 323 -0.62 7.48 -27.69
CA CYS A 323 -1.24 8.79 -27.97
C CYS A 323 -0.58 9.55 -29.15
N ASP A 324 0.65 9.19 -29.51
CA ASP A 324 1.34 9.70 -30.70
C ASP A 324 0.76 9.07 -31.99
#